data_5036a8eabf9f4038c1f4e6c798b332fa
#
_entry.id   5036a8eabf9f4038c1f4e6c798b332fa
#
_cell.length_a   1.000
_cell.length_b   1.000
_cell.length_c   1.000
_cell.angle_alpha   90.00
_cell.angle_beta   90.00
_cell.angle_gamma   90.00
#
_symmetry.space_group_name_H-M   'P 1'
#
loop_
_entity.id
_entity.type
_entity.pdbx_description
1 polymer ?
#
loop_
_entity_poly.entity_id
_entity_poly.type
_entity_poly.pdbx_seq_one_letter_code
_entity_poly.pdbx_strand_id
1 'polypeptide(L)'
;MGDPTPANAVPQAQVVKEHIVEIVSDSGEGAQKAGQTFGTICAKMGNGVWTVEIIPAEIQPPARSPAGASGIRIRLSSKYVTNMGDEAELVVAFNEQVLYSRIANGAYKQGTVVLLEDKWRDDPVEEIRAQYAKAVMEFRANGLIVH
;
A
#
# COMPACT_ATOMS: atom_id res chain seq x y z
N MET A 1 -30.04 1.58 34.48
CA MET A 1 -30.21 0.52 33.48
C MET A 1 -29.29 0.84 32.34
N GLY A 2 -28.17 0.15 32.27
CA GLY A 2 -27.16 0.33 31.19
C GLY A 2 -27.66 -0.38 29.95
N ASP A 3 -27.74 0.35 28.85
CA ASP A 3 -27.92 -0.20 27.52
C ASP A 3 -26.79 -1.15 27.20
N PRO A 4 -27.05 -2.39 26.75
CA PRO A 4 -25.97 -3.28 26.37
C PRO A 4 -25.33 -2.74 25.09
N THR A 5 -24.07 -2.32 25.20
CA THR A 5 -23.22 -2.07 24.04
C THR A 5 -23.28 -3.31 23.14
N PRO A 6 -23.63 -3.21 21.85
CA PRO A 6 -23.62 -4.37 20.98
C PRO A 6 -22.20 -4.85 20.78
N ALA A 7 -21.86 -5.92 21.48
CA ALA A 7 -20.62 -6.66 21.26
C ALA A 7 -20.67 -7.28 19.86
N ASN A 8 -19.62 -7.01 19.06
CA ASN A 8 -19.26 -7.74 17.83
C ASN A 8 -20.27 -7.67 16.66
N ALA A 9 -20.50 -6.49 16.13
CA ALA A 9 -20.92 -6.40 14.75
C ALA A 9 -19.74 -6.86 13.88
N VAL A 10 -19.84 -8.06 13.32
CA VAL A 10 -18.89 -8.54 12.29
C VAL A 10 -18.90 -7.50 11.18
N PRO A 11 -17.74 -6.93 10.77
CA PRO A 11 -17.73 -5.95 9.70
C PRO A 11 -18.41 -6.53 8.47
N GLN A 12 -19.44 -5.86 8.01
CA GLN A 12 -20.18 -6.32 6.84
C GLN A 12 -19.30 -6.13 5.61
N ALA A 13 -19.05 -7.21 4.86
CA ALA A 13 -18.26 -7.15 3.64
C ALA A 13 -18.89 -6.19 2.64
N GLN A 14 -18.12 -5.23 2.15
CA GLN A 14 -18.55 -4.30 1.12
C GLN A 14 -18.20 -4.85 -0.25
N VAL A 15 -19.19 -4.93 -1.14
CA VAL A 15 -18.97 -5.30 -2.54
C VAL A 15 -18.49 -4.07 -3.31
N VAL A 16 -17.30 -4.14 -3.89
CA VAL A 16 -16.74 -3.10 -4.74
C VAL A 16 -16.66 -3.58 -6.19
N LYS A 17 -16.89 -2.68 -7.14
CA LYS A 17 -16.85 -3.01 -8.57
C LYS A 17 -15.43 -2.93 -9.15
N GLU A 18 -14.60 -2.12 -8.53
CA GLU A 18 -13.22 -1.88 -8.93
C GLU A 18 -12.38 -1.56 -7.69
N HIS A 19 -11.13 -2.00 -7.71
CA HIS A 19 -10.19 -1.72 -6.63
C HIS A 19 -8.77 -1.72 -7.17
N ILE A 20 -7.97 -0.72 -6.78
CA ILE A 20 -6.58 -0.61 -7.16
C ILE A 20 -5.72 -0.83 -5.93
N VAL A 21 -4.84 -1.82 -6.01
CA VAL A 21 -3.93 -2.23 -4.93
C VAL A 21 -2.50 -1.99 -5.37
N GLU A 22 -1.67 -1.43 -4.50
CA GLU A 22 -0.21 -1.43 -4.66
C GLU A 22 0.44 -2.30 -3.57
N ILE A 23 1.46 -3.05 -3.97
CA ILE A 23 2.37 -3.73 -3.06
C ILE A 23 3.76 -3.17 -3.33
N VAL A 24 4.35 -2.51 -2.34
CA VAL A 24 5.59 -1.73 -2.52
C VAL A 24 6.62 -2.06 -1.45
N SER A 25 7.88 -2.09 -1.87
CA SER A 25 9.03 -2.42 -1.03
C SER A 25 10.28 -1.74 -1.56
N ASP A 26 11.38 -1.93 -0.88
CA ASP A 26 12.70 -1.75 -1.50
C ASP A 26 12.96 -2.83 -2.55
N SER A 27 13.93 -2.57 -3.42
CA SER A 27 14.30 -3.54 -4.46
C SER A 27 14.78 -4.86 -3.84
N GLY A 28 14.26 -5.98 -4.32
CA GLY A 28 14.68 -7.31 -3.90
C GLY A 28 13.90 -7.91 -2.71
N GLU A 29 12.92 -7.21 -2.15
CA GLU A 29 12.11 -7.71 -1.01
C GLU A 29 10.92 -8.58 -1.42
N GLY A 30 10.69 -8.77 -2.72
CA GLY A 30 9.67 -9.70 -3.21
C GLY A 30 8.28 -9.12 -3.44
N ALA A 31 8.09 -7.79 -3.36
CA ALA A 31 6.79 -7.15 -3.57
C ALA A 31 6.20 -7.43 -4.95
N GLN A 32 7.03 -7.41 -6.01
CA GLN A 32 6.57 -7.74 -7.36
C GLN A 32 6.06 -9.17 -7.46
N LYS A 33 6.77 -10.13 -6.87
CA LYS A 33 6.35 -11.54 -6.86
C LYS A 33 5.05 -11.74 -6.10
N ALA A 34 4.91 -11.11 -4.94
CA ALA A 34 3.69 -11.15 -4.15
C ALA A 34 2.50 -10.59 -4.93
N GLY A 35 2.67 -9.44 -5.59
CA GLY A 35 1.62 -8.82 -6.38
C GLY A 35 1.26 -9.59 -7.64
N GLN A 36 2.22 -10.18 -8.34
CA GLN A 36 1.95 -11.07 -9.48
C GLN A 36 1.13 -12.28 -9.06
N THR A 37 1.47 -12.88 -7.91
CA THR A 37 0.71 -14.01 -7.35
C THR A 37 -0.71 -13.59 -7.00
N PHE A 38 -0.88 -12.47 -6.33
CA PHE A 38 -2.19 -11.90 -5.98
C PHE A 38 -3.03 -11.61 -7.23
N GLY A 39 -2.47 -10.93 -8.23
CA GLY A 39 -3.15 -10.65 -9.49
C GLY A 39 -3.57 -11.92 -10.23
N THR A 40 -2.71 -12.94 -10.24
CA THR A 40 -3.02 -14.25 -10.84
C THR A 40 -4.20 -14.93 -10.14
N ILE A 41 -4.24 -14.90 -8.82
CA ILE A 41 -5.35 -15.46 -8.04
C ILE A 41 -6.64 -14.72 -8.36
N CYS A 42 -6.62 -13.39 -8.37
CA CYS A 42 -7.78 -12.57 -8.69
C CYS A 42 -8.32 -12.85 -10.12
N ALA A 43 -7.42 -13.01 -11.09
CA ALA A 43 -7.81 -13.36 -12.46
C ALA A 43 -8.47 -14.76 -12.52
N LYS A 44 -7.91 -15.74 -11.81
CA LYS A 44 -8.50 -17.09 -11.70
C LYS A 44 -9.86 -17.10 -11.02
N MET A 45 -10.15 -16.12 -10.19
CA MET A 45 -11.47 -15.91 -9.58
C MET A 45 -12.47 -15.24 -10.53
N GLY A 46 -12.08 -14.92 -11.75
CA GLY A 46 -12.95 -14.34 -12.78
C GLY A 46 -12.97 -12.82 -12.82
N ASN A 47 -12.06 -12.14 -12.11
CA ASN A 47 -11.95 -10.69 -12.18
C ASN A 47 -11.16 -10.24 -13.42
N GLY A 48 -11.50 -9.05 -13.95
CA GLY A 48 -10.60 -8.32 -14.83
C GLY A 48 -9.41 -7.82 -14.03
N VAL A 49 -8.20 -8.04 -14.54
CA VAL A 49 -6.96 -7.68 -13.85
C VAL A 49 -6.01 -6.99 -14.81
N TRP A 50 -5.45 -5.87 -14.38
CA TRP A 50 -4.34 -5.19 -15.05
C TRP A 50 -3.21 -4.95 -14.06
N THR A 51 -2.00 -5.33 -14.40
CA THR A 51 -0.83 -5.16 -13.54
C THR A 51 0.22 -4.28 -14.20
N VAL A 52 0.85 -3.42 -13.40
CA VAL A 52 1.99 -2.59 -13.81
C VAL A 52 3.07 -2.69 -12.76
N GLU A 53 4.26 -3.07 -13.17
CA GLU A 53 5.42 -3.08 -12.27
C GLU A 53 5.88 -1.66 -11.94
N ILE A 54 6.21 -1.44 -10.68
CA ILE A 54 6.84 -0.23 -10.18
C ILE A 54 8.33 -0.52 -10.09
N ILE A 55 9.10 0.14 -10.96
CA ILE A 55 10.55 -0.06 -11.06
C ILE A 55 11.22 1.20 -10.54
N PRO A 56 12.25 1.09 -9.65
CA PRO A 56 13.03 2.24 -9.23
C PRO A 56 13.64 2.96 -10.44
N ALA A 57 13.56 4.28 -10.45
CA ALA A 57 14.14 5.09 -11.54
C ALA A 57 15.66 4.96 -11.64
N GLU A 58 16.30 4.67 -10.50
CA GLU A 58 17.75 4.48 -10.40
C GLU A 58 18.07 3.27 -9.51
N ILE A 59 19.00 2.43 -9.96
CA ILE A 59 19.47 1.25 -9.21
C ILE A 59 20.32 1.70 -8.01
N GLN A 60 21.01 2.82 -8.13
CA GLN A 60 21.75 3.48 -7.05
C GLN A 60 21.37 4.96 -7.02
N PRO A 61 20.43 5.36 -6.17
CA PRO A 61 20.10 6.76 -6.04
C PRO A 61 21.29 7.55 -5.50
N PRO A 62 21.45 8.84 -5.87
CA PRO A 62 22.48 9.70 -5.32
C PRO A 62 22.42 9.69 -3.78
N ALA A 63 23.55 9.88 -3.13
CA ALA A 63 23.62 9.97 -1.68
C ALA A 63 22.59 11.00 -1.15
N ARG A 64 21.79 10.61 -0.15
CA ARG A 64 20.68 11.38 0.45
C ARG A 64 19.42 11.53 -0.41
N SER A 65 19.30 10.82 -1.53
CA SER A 65 18.02 10.69 -2.23
C SER A 65 17.15 9.63 -1.58
N PRO A 66 15.80 9.79 -1.56
CA PRO A 66 14.92 8.70 -1.14
C PRO A 66 15.16 7.47 -2.01
N ALA A 67 15.23 6.31 -1.40
CA ALA A 67 15.27 5.05 -2.14
C ALA A 67 14.04 4.95 -3.04
N GLY A 68 14.24 4.52 -4.27
CA GLY A 68 13.14 4.28 -5.20
C GLY A 68 12.31 3.08 -4.76
N ALA A 69 10.99 3.21 -4.81
CA ALA A 69 10.09 2.10 -4.54
C ALA A 69 10.13 1.08 -5.67
N SER A 70 10.17 -0.20 -5.30
CA SER A 70 9.92 -1.34 -6.18
C SER A 70 8.58 -1.97 -5.80
N GLY A 71 7.87 -2.52 -6.76
CA GLY A 71 6.61 -3.17 -6.45
C GLY A 71 5.75 -3.41 -7.67
N ILE A 72 4.46 -3.47 -7.42
CA ILE A 72 3.48 -3.72 -8.46
C ILE A 72 2.15 -3.04 -8.10
N ARG A 73 1.51 -2.47 -9.11
CA ARG A 73 0.13 -1.99 -9.04
C ARG A 73 -0.78 -3.00 -9.71
N ILE A 74 -1.86 -3.33 -9.06
CA ILE A 74 -2.86 -4.29 -9.54
C ILE A 74 -4.22 -3.59 -9.55
N ARG A 75 -4.81 -3.42 -10.72
CA ARG A 75 -6.18 -2.96 -10.87
C ARG A 75 -7.09 -4.17 -11.05
N LEU A 76 -8.08 -4.27 -10.18
CA LEU A 76 -9.08 -5.33 -10.16
C LEU A 76 -10.44 -4.75 -10.54
N SER A 77 -11.22 -5.47 -11.33
CA SER A 77 -12.56 -5.04 -11.70
C SER A 77 -13.49 -6.23 -11.93
N SER A 78 -14.77 -6.02 -11.72
CA SER A 78 -15.82 -6.95 -12.16
C SER A 78 -15.97 -7.02 -13.68
N LYS A 79 -15.27 -6.15 -14.42
CA LYS A 79 -15.27 -6.05 -15.88
C LYS A 79 -13.86 -6.11 -16.43
N TYR A 80 -13.73 -6.24 -17.72
CA TYR A 80 -12.46 -6.15 -18.43
C TYR A 80 -11.84 -4.76 -18.24
N VAL A 81 -10.54 -4.71 -17.92
CA VAL A 81 -9.76 -3.48 -17.70
C VAL A 81 -8.60 -3.40 -18.69
N THR A 82 -8.28 -2.18 -19.12
CA THR A 82 -7.32 -1.90 -20.20
C THR A 82 -6.20 -0.94 -19.81
N ASN A 83 -6.15 -0.52 -18.55
CA ASN A 83 -5.11 0.39 -18.03
C ASN A 83 -4.97 0.26 -16.52
N MET A 84 -3.95 0.91 -15.98
CA MET A 84 -3.59 0.82 -14.55
C MET A 84 -4.50 1.61 -13.60
N GLY A 85 -5.43 2.40 -14.12
CA GLY A 85 -6.23 3.33 -13.32
C GLY A 85 -5.43 4.50 -12.77
N ASP A 86 -6.07 5.28 -11.90
CA ASP A 86 -5.48 6.50 -11.36
C ASP A 86 -4.81 6.24 -9.99
N GLU A 87 -5.54 6.44 -8.91
CA GLU A 87 -5.01 6.39 -7.54
C GLU A 87 -5.36 5.06 -6.86
N ALA A 88 -4.46 4.54 -6.03
CA ALA A 88 -4.69 3.30 -5.30
C ALA A 88 -5.67 3.49 -4.13
N GLU A 89 -6.47 2.48 -3.85
CA GLU A 89 -7.35 2.39 -2.68
C GLU A 89 -6.68 1.66 -1.50
N LEU A 90 -5.82 0.69 -1.80
CA LEU A 90 -5.11 -0.11 -0.81
C LEU A 90 -3.64 -0.19 -1.15
N VAL A 91 -2.80 -0.02 -0.15
CA VAL A 91 -1.34 -0.16 -0.28
C VAL A 91 -0.84 -1.13 0.78
N VAL A 92 -0.02 -2.08 0.38
CA VAL A 92 0.78 -2.90 1.29
C VAL A 92 2.23 -2.45 1.17
N ALA A 93 2.77 -1.84 2.21
CA ALA A 93 4.11 -1.27 2.22
C ALA A 93 5.02 -2.02 3.20
N PHE A 94 6.16 -2.46 2.71
CA PHE A 94 7.13 -3.24 3.50
C PHE A 94 8.00 -2.36 4.38
N ASN A 95 8.03 -1.05 4.11
CA ASN A 95 8.63 -0.05 4.99
C ASN A 95 8.04 1.35 4.70
N GLU A 96 8.27 2.31 5.59
CA GLU A 96 7.74 3.66 5.46
C GLU A 96 8.44 4.49 4.37
N GLN A 97 9.69 4.19 4.05
CA GLN A 97 10.48 5.01 3.12
C GLN A 97 9.94 4.96 1.69
N VAL A 98 9.45 3.80 1.27
CA VAL A 98 8.91 3.62 -0.10
C VAL A 98 7.63 4.44 -0.34
N LEU A 99 6.90 4.79 0.71
CA LEU A 99 5.67 5.58 0.60
C LEU A 99 5.91 7.03 0.21
N TYR A 100 7.03 7.62 0.63
CA TYR A 100 7.33 9.03 0.33
C TYR A 100 7.39 9.30 -1.17
N SER A 101 8.07 8.46 -1.94
CA SER A 101 8.15 8.61 -3.39
C SER A 101 6.79 8.39 -4.06
N ARG A 102 6.00 7.45 -3.57
CA ARG A 102 4.68 7.14 -4.12
C ARG A 102 3.69 8.27 -3.86
N ILE A 103 3.71 8.86 -2.66
CA ILE A 103 2.91 10.03 -2.31
C ILE A 103 3.31 11.23 -3.18
N ALA A 104 4.60 11.50 -3.32
CA ALA A 104 5.10 12.59 -4.16
C ALA A 104 4.68 12.45 -5.63
N ASN A 105 4.55 11.23 -6.13
CA ASN A 105 4.08 10.93 -7.49
C ASN A 105 2.54 10.95 -7.63
N GLY A 106 1.80 11.29 -6.59
CA GLY A 106 0.34 11.34 -6.64
C GLY A 106 -0.33 9.98 -6.80
N ALA A 107 0.31 8.90 -6.34
CA ALA A 107 -0.20 7.54 -6.50
C ALA A 107 -1.40 7.22 -5.61
N TYR A 108 -1.64 8.01 -4.57
CA TYR A 108 -2.64 7.78 -3.53
C TYR A 108 -3.60 8.95 -3.40
N LYS A 109 -4.82 8.66 -2.96
CA LYS A 109 -5.87 9.64 -2.71
C LYS A 109 -6.20 9.76 -1.23
N GLN A 110 -7.01 10.74 -0.88
CA GLN A 110 -7.59 10.83 0.46
C GLN A 110 -8.36 9.55 0.79
N GLY A 111 -8.09 8.97 1.95
CA GLY A 111 -8.71 7.74 2.40
C GLY A 111 -8.07 6.44 1.88
N THR A 112 -6.99 6.52 1.11
CA THR A 112 -6.21 5.32 0.76
C THR A 112 -5.78 4.59 2.03
N VAL A 113 -6.10 3.30 2.11
CA VAL A 113 -5.71 2.44 3.23
C VAL A 113 -4.30 1.93 3.02
N VAL A 114 -3.46 2.04 4.02
CA VAL A 114 -2.08 1.57 4.02
C VAL A 114 -1.89 0.51 5.10
N LEU A 115 -1.52 -0.69 4.70
CA LEU A 115 -1.01 -1.73 5.58
C LEU A 115 0.51 -1.59 5.61
N LEU A 116 1.02 -1.04 6.69
CA LEU A 116 2.44 -0.74 6.85
C LEU A 116 3.10 -1.74 7.78
N GLU A 117 4.26 -2.27 7.38
CA GLU A 117 5.13 -3.04 8.27
C GLU A 117 5.48 -2.21 9.51
N ASP A 118 5.21 -2.72 10.69
CA ASP A 118 5.35 -2.00 11.95
C ASP A 118 6.59 -2.41 12.78
N LYS A 119 7.47 -3.20 12.21
CA LYS A 119 8.70 -3.68 12.84
C LYS A 119 9.50 -2.58 13.53
N TRP A 120 9.55 -1.39 12.93
CA TRP A 120 10.35 -0.28 13.41
C TRP A 120 9.68 0.52 14.53
N ARG A 121 8.41 0.28 14.80
CA ARG A 121 7.66 0.95 15.88
C ARG A 121 8.28 0.69 17.25
N ASP A 122 8.77 -0.52 17.48
CA ASP A 122 9.32 -0.99 18.74
C ASP A 122 10.83 -1.26 18.66
N ASP A 123 11.54 -0.65 17.70
CA ASP A 123 12.98 -0.81 17.52
C ASP A 123 13.75 -0.38 18.80
N PRO A 124 14.82 -1.09 19.20
CA PRO A 124 15.61 -0.71 20.38
C PRO A 124 16.27 0.66 20.24
N VAL A 125 16.54 1.14 19.01
CA VAL A 125 17.14 2.46 18.76
C VAL A 125 16.06 3.52 18.74
N GLU A 126 16.16 4.47 19.68
CA GLU A 126 15.17 5.55 19.83
C GLU A 126 15.00 6.41 18.57
N GLU A 127 16.08 6.70 17.89
CA GLU A 127 16.06 7.49 16.65
C GLU A 127 15.23 6.80 15.54
N ILE A 128 15.35 5.49 15.41
CA ILE A 128 14.57 4.69 14.44
C ILE A 128 13.09 4.74 14.80
N ARG A 129 12.74 4.54 16.07
CA ARG A 129 11.34 4.67 16.53
C ARG A 129 10.76 6.04 16.24
N ALA A 130 11.53 7.10 16.52
CA ALA A 130 11.11 8.48 16.29
C ALA A 130 10.88 8.78 14.81
N GLN A 131 11.76 8.28 13.92
CA GLN A 131 11.61 8.42 12.47
C GLN A 131 10.37 7.69 11.96
N TYR A 132 10.14 6.47 12.43
CA TYR A 132 8.94 5.69 12.07
C TYR A 132 7.65 6.40 12.51
N ALA A 133 7.59 6.84 13.77
CA ALA A 133 6.44 7.54 14.31
C ALA A 133 6.16 8.85 13.55
N LYS A 134 7.20 9.60 13.20
CA LYS A 134 7.10 10.81 12.37
C LYS A 134 6.51 10.49 11.00
N ALA A 135 7.01 9.46 10.34
CA ALA A 135 6.52 9.04 9.02
C ALA A 135 5.02 8.70 9.06
N VAL A 136 4.58 7.91 10.03
CA VAL A 136 3.17 7.55 10.20
C VAL A 136 2.29 8.79 10.43
N MET A 137 2.76 9.76 11.22
CA MET A 137 2.04 11.03 11.42
C MET A 137 1.91 11.82 10.12
N GLU A 138 2.98 11.93 9.34
CA GLU A 138 2.99 12.62 8.05
C GLU A 138 2.04 11.96 7.03
N PHE A 139 2.01 10.63 6.97
CA PHE A 139 1.11 9.90 6.08
C PHE A 139 -0.36 10.12 6.46
N ARG A 140 -0.68 10.08 7.74
CA ARG A 140 -2.02 10.40 8.23
C ARG A 140 -2.41 11.86 7.97
N ALA A 141 -1.48 12.80 8.11
CA ALA A 141 -1.69 14.20 7.78
C ALA A 141 -1.94 14.41 6.27
N ASN A 142 -1.40 13.56 5.42
CA ASN A 142 -1.70 13.52 3.97
C ASN A 142 -3.03 12.80 3.64
N GLY A 143 -3.80 12.41 4.65
CA GLY A 143 -5.11 11.82 4.47
C GLY A 143 -5.13 10.31 4.26
N LEU A 144 -4.02 9.62 4.50
CA LEU A 144 -3.95 8.16 4.44
C LEU A 144 -4.44 7.52 5.74
N ILE A 145 -5.05 6.35 5.63
CA ILE A 145 -5.49 5.53 6.77
C ILE A 145 -4.43 4.45 7.00
N VAL A 146 -3.56 4.66 7.97
CA VAL A 146 -2.41 3.78 8.22
C VAL A 146 -2.70 2.80 9.35
N HIS A 147 -2.56 1.51 9.03
CA HIS A 147 -2.67 0.36 9.93
C HIS A 147 -1.34 -0.38 10.03
#